data_38b9ed461def043ea0fe8c19494c5645
#
_entry.id   38b9ed461def043ea0fe8c19494c5645
#
_cell.length_a   1.000
_cell.length_b   1.000
_cell.length_c   1.000
_cell.angle_alpha   90.00
_cell.angle_beta   90.00
_cell.angle_gamma   90.00
#
_symmetry.space_group_name_H-M   'P 1'
#
loop_
_entity.id
_entity.type
_entity.pdbx_description
1 polymer ?
#
loop_
_entity_poly.entity_id
_entity_poly.type
_entity_poly.pdbx_seq_one_letter_code
_entity_poly.pdbx_strand_id
1 'polypeptide(L)'
;FTTVRGEFIGRGGDPADPAALRRWGLTNSVCAGGDTCGAYQIHLDLGPGEEEEILFVLGQGLGHHAAMELAQRWREPDEAETAMIALENFWDETLGALQVSTPDPAFDVMVNRWLLYQTLSSRVLARTGFYQSSGAFGFRDQLQDVLALLHTAPALARAHILESAQHQFVEGDVLHWWHPPADC
;
A
#
# COMPACT_ATOMS: atom_id res chain seq x y z
N PHE A 1 -19.16 13.34 -8.30
CA PHE A 1 -18.56 12.76 -7.07
C PHE A 1 -19.24 13.33 -5.83
N THR A 2 -19.00 12.70 -4.68
CA THR A 2 -19.27 13.29 -3.37
C THR A 2 -18.29 12.79 -2.32
N THR A 3 -17.99 13.61 -1.32
CA THR A 3 -17.29 13.18 -0.12
C THR A 3 -18.22 13.16 1.12
N VAL A 4 -19.51 13.36 0.93
CA VAL A 4 -20.52 13.34 1.99
C VAL A 4 -21.15 11.94 2.07
N ARG A 5 -20.84 11.18 3.11
CA ARG A 5 -21.31 9.81 3.27
C ARG A 5 -22.83 9.70 3.32
N GLY A 6 -23.50 10.68 3.95
CA GLY A 6 -24.98 10.74 4.00
C GLY A 6 -25.63 10.95 2.63
N GLU A 7 -24.96 11.61 1.69
CA GLU A 7 -25.43 11.72 0.31
C GLU A 7 -25.29 10.37 -0.42
N PHE A 8 -24.19 9.68 -0.24
CA PHE A 8 -23.93 8.40 -0.89
C PHE A 8 -24.84 7.29 -0.37
N ILE A 9 -24.80 7.03 0.94
CA ILE A 9 -25.56 5.91 1.55
C ILE A 9 -27.03 6.26 1.72
N GLY A 10 -27.35 7.51 2.05
CA GLY A 10 -28.66 7.94 2.50
C GLY A 10 -28.80 7.88 4.01
N ARG A 11 -29.83 8.55 4.52
CA ARG A 11 -30.13 8.57 5.94
C ARG A 11 -30.66 7.21 6.40
N GLY A 12 -29.90 6.52 7.26
CA GLY A 12 -30.23 5.16 7.70
C GLY A 12 -30.09 4.10 6.61
N GLY A 13 -29.34 4.39 5.53
CA GLY A 13 -29.10 3.48 4.43
C GLY A 13 -28.00 2.46 4.69
N ASP A 14 -27.84 1.53 3.76
CA ASP A 14 -26.88 0.43 3.80
C ASP A 14 -25.86 0.59 2.63
N PRO A 15 -24.55 0.35 2.85
CA PRO A 15 -23.56 0.29 1.78
C PRO A 15 -23.89 -0.71 0.66
N ALA A 16 -24.64 -1.77 0.95
CA ALA A 16 -25.07 -2.76 -0.05
C ALA A 16 -26.18 -2.23 -0.99
N ASP A 17 -26.95 -1.22 -0.56
CA ASP A 17 -27.98 -0.54 -1.37
C ASP A 17 -27.96 0.98 -1.12
N PRO A 18 -26.90 1.67 -1.55
CA PRO A 18 -26.74 3.08 -1.28
C PRO A 18 -27.74 3.93 -2.05
N ALA A 19 -28.23 5.01 -1.43
CA ALA A 19 -29.20 5.93 -2.04
C ALA A 19 -28.66 6.57 -3.34
N ALA A 20 -27.36 6.64 -3.53
CA ALA A 20 -26.73 7.14 -4.75
C ALA A 20 -27.13 6.36 -6.01
N LEU A 21 -27.42 5.05 -5.90
CA LEU A 21 -27.87 4.23 -7.04
C LEU A 21 -29.26 4.63 -7.56
N ARG A 22 -30.05 5.35 -6.77
CA ARG A 22 -31.38 5.84 -7.14
C ARG A 22 -31.38 7.27 -7.66
N ARG A 23 -30.19 7.87 -7.82
CA ARG A 23 -30.03 9.26 -8.28
C ARG A 23 -29.28 9.27 -9.61
N TRP A 24 -29.63 10.22 -10.46
CA TRP A 24 -28.92 10.42 -11.73
C TRP A 24 -27.49 10.94 -11.55
N GLY A 25 -27.18 11.60 -10.44
CA GLY A 25 -25.86 12.16 -10.19
C GLY A 25 -25.62 12.50 -8.73
N LEU A 26 -24.37 12.72 -8.41
CA LEU A 26 -23.91 13.23 -7.12
C LEU A 26 -23.68 14.73 -7.21
N THR A 27 -23.76 15.43 -6.08
CA THR A 27 -23.78 16.90 -6.03
C THR A 27 -22.41 17.58 -6.14
N ASN A 28 -21.33 16.80 -6.31
CA ASN A 28 -19.94 17.26 -6.28
C ASN A 28 -19.57 17.98 -4.97
N SER A 29 -20.19 17.56 -3.87
CA SER A 29 -19.99 18.14 -2.55
C SER A 29 -18.74 17.59 -1.88
N VAL A 30 -18.05 18.49 -1.15
CA VAL A 30 -16.92 18.14 -0.29
C VAL A 30 -17.33 18.28 1.16
N CYS A 31 -17.20 17.20 1.93
CA CYS A 31 -17.47 17.19 3.36
C CYS A 31 -16.28 17.75 4.13
N ALA A 32 -16.52 18.77 4.96
CA ALA A 32 -15.54 19.29 5.90
C ALA A 32 -16.05 19.12 7.33
N GLY A 33 -15.36 18.31 8.12
CA GLY A 33 -15.68 18.10 9.54
C GLY A 33 -16.91 17.22 9.85
N GLY A 34 -17.39 16.46 8.86
CA GLY A 34 -18.51 15.52 9.01
C GLY A 34 -18.11 14.07 8.77
N ASP A 35 -19.11 13.21 8.59
CA ASP A 35 -18.91 11.81 8.19
C ASP A 35 -18.57 11.75 6.69
N THR A 36 -17.33 11.38 6.38
CA THR A 36 -16.75 11.45 5.04
C THR A 36 -16.75 10.11 4.31
N CYS A 37 -16.78 10.18 2.99
CA CYS A 37 -16.53 9.06 2.08
C CYS A 37 -15.80 9.57 0.82
N GLY A 38 -15.41 8.66 -0.08
CA GLY A 38 -15.03 8.98 -1.45
C GLY A 38 -15.93 8.20 -2.38
N ALA A 39 -16.83 8.87 -3.08
CA ALA A 39 -17.77 8.24 -4.00
C ALA A 39 -17.76 8.92 -5.37
N TYR A 40 -17.67 8.10 -6.41
CA TYR A 40 -17.83 8.51 -7.81
C TYR A 40 -19.02 7.80 -8.41
N GLN A 41 -19.72 8.48 -9.30
CA GLN A 41 -20.79 7.91 -10.10
C GLN A 41 -20.48 8.20 -11.57
N ILE A 42 -20.45 7.14 -12.36
CA ILE A 42 -20.14 7.18 -13.78
C ILE A 42 -21.31 6.53 -14.50
N HIS A 43 -21.76 7.15 -15.58
CA HIS A 43 -22.80 6.62 -16.46
C HIS A 43 -22.16 6.07 -17.71
N LEU A 44 -22.53 4.85 -18.07
CA LEU A 44 -22.06 4.15 -19.23
C LEU A 44 -23.25 3.66 -20.04
N ASP A 45 -23.24 3.98 -21.31
CA ASP A 45 -24.16 3.42 -22.29
C ASP A 45 -23.36 2.52 -23.25
N LEU A 46 -23.47 1.20 -23.09
CA LEU A 46 -22.72 0.23 -23.89
C LEU A 46 -23.65 -0.44 -24.90
N GLY A 47 -23.29 -0.38 -26.16
CA GLY A 47 -23.89 -1.16 -27.22
C GLY A 47 -23.46 -2.64 -27.18
N PRO A 48 -24.11 -3.51 -27.96
CA PRO A 48 -23.73 -4.91 -28.01
C PRO A 48 -22.30 -5.12 -28.54
N GLY A 49 -21.43 -5.71 -27.70
CA GLY A 49 -20.01 -5.96 -28.00
C GLY A 49 -19.07 -4.76 -27.79
N GLU A 50 -19.59 -3.64 -27.25
CA GLU A 50 -18.77 -2.52 -26.85
C GLU A 50 -18.18 -2.75 -25.46
N GLU A 51 -16.95 -2.31 -25.25
CA GLU A 51 -16.22 -2.36 -23.99
C GLU A 51 -15.73 -0.95 -23.64
N GLU A 52 -15.81 -0.59 -22.38
CA GLU A 52 -15.30 0.69 -21.85
C GLU A 52 -14.45 0.42 -20.61
N GLU A 53 -13.27 0.96 -20.58
CA GLU A 53 -12.35 0.83 -19.44
C GLU A 53 -12.43 2.05 -18.55
N ILE A 54 -12.58 1.83 -17.23
CA ILE A 54 -12.60 2.89 -16.24
C ILE A 54 -11.51 2.65 -15.21
N LEU A 55 -10.62 3.62 -15.09
CA LEU A 55 -9.53 3.59 -14.13
C LEU A 55 -9.85 4.43 -12.88
N PHE A 56 -9.78 3.81 -11.72
CA PHE A 56 -9.85 4.49 -10.43
C PHE A 56 -8.49 4.49 -9.76
N VAL A 57 -8.03 5.66 -9.35
CA VAL A 57 -6.77 5.84 -8.65
C VAL A 57 -7.04 6.22 -7.20
N LEU A 58 -6.50 5.43 -6.26
CA LEU A 58 -6.48 5.74 -4.84
C LEU A 58 -5.02 5.84 -4.39
N GLY A 59 -4.63 6.97 -3.83
CA GLY A 59 -3.26 7.20 -3.43
C GLY A 59 -3.13 8.21 -2.30
N GLN A 60 -1.91 8.35 -1.80
CA GLN A 60 -1.53 9.33 -0.79
C GLN A 60 -0.25 10.03 -1.22
N GLY A 61 -0.20 11.34 -1.04
CA GLY A 61 0.99 12.16 -1.29
C GLY A 61 1.27 13.11 -0.13
N LEU A 62 2.52 13.55 -0.01
CA LEU A 62 2.92 14.59 0.96
C LEU A 62 2.42 15.96 0.47
N GLY A 63 1.20 16.31 0.88
CA GLY A 63 0.53 17.54 0.49
C GLY A 63 -0.17 17.48 -0.87
N HIS A 64 -0.89 18.56 -1.18
CA HIS A 64 -1.77 18.63 -2.34
C HIS A 64 -1.04 18.45 -3.68
N HIS A 65 0.12 19.08 -3.85
CA HIS A 65 0.88 19.02 -5.10
C HIS A 65 1.33 17.59 -5.43
N ALA A 66 1.98 16.90 -4.48
CA ALA A 66 2.43 15.53 -4.66
C ALA A 66 1.26 14.56 -4.90
N ALA A 67 0.12 14.76 -4.22
CA ALA A 67 -1.08 13.96 -4.46
C ALA A 67 -1.64 14.15 -5.87
N MET A 68 -1.64 15.39 -6.37
CA MET A 68 -2.09 15.71 -7.74
C MET A 68 -1.17 15.13 -8.81
N GLU A 69 0.15 15.21 -8.61
CA GLU A 69 1.13 14.59 -9.53
C GLU A 69 0.94 13.08 -9.62
N LEU A 70 0.77 12.40 -8.48
CA LEU A 70 0.46 10.98 -8.45
C LEU A 70 -0.85 10.66 -9.18
N ALA A 71 -1.91 11.42 -8.90
CA ALA A 71 -3.21 11.22 -9.55
C ALA A 71 -3.14 11.46 -11.07
N GLN A 72 -2.35 12.41 -11.52
CA GLN A 72 -2.16 12.66 -12.97
C GLN A 72 -1.36 11.55 -13.64
N ARG A 73 -0.31 11.07 -12.99
CA ARG A 73 0.53 10.00 -13.51
C ARG A 73 -0.25 8.69 -13.69
N TRP A 74 -0.96 8.27 -12.65
CA TRP A 74 -1.59 6.95 -12.62
C TRP A 74 -2.95 6.86 -13.33
N ARG A 75 -3.43 7.96 -13.93
CA ARG A 75 -4.65 7.92 -14.73
C ARG A 75 -4.42 7.48 -16.19
N GLU A 76 -3.17 7.34 -16.60
CA GLU A 76 -2.83 6.82 -17.92
C GLU A 76 -2.73 5.28 -17.85
N PRO A 77 -3.53 4.53 -18.63
CA PRO A 77 -3.55 3.05 -18.58
C PRO A 77 -2.16 2.42 -18.80
N ASP A 78 -1.38 2.94 -19.73
CA ASP A 78 -0.03 2.44 -20.05
C ASP A 78 0.93 2.56 -18.85
N GLU A 79 0.78 3.57 -18.02
CA GLU A 79 1.58 3.74 -16.80
C GLU A 79 1.23 2.67 -15.76
N ALA A 80 -0.05 2.31 -15.64
CA ALA A 80 -0.50 1.26 -14.74
C ALA A 80 0.02 -0.12 -15.17
N GLU A 81 -0.02 -0.42 -16.47
CA GLU A 81 0.54 -1.67 -17.02
C GLU A 81 2.05 -1.73 -16.83
N THR A 82 2.76 -0.66 -17.16
CA THR A 82 4.22 -0.55 -16.94
C THR A 82 4.58 -0.78 -15.48
N ALA A 83 3.81 -0.23 -14.54
CA ALA A 83 4.04 -0.42 -13.12
C ALA A 83 3.77 -1.87 -12.67
N MET A 84 2.77 -2.54 -13.24
CA MET A 84 2.50 -3.94 -12.94
C MET A 84 3.66 -4.83 -13.39
N ILE A 85 4.16 -4.63 -14.61
CA ILE A 85 5.33 -5.36 -15.14
C ILE A 85 6.57 -5.11 -14.26
N ALA A 86 6.80 -3.85 -13.86
CA ALA A 86 7.91 -3.50 -12.98
C ALA A 86 7.78 -4.16 -11.59
N LEU A 87 6.57 -4.27 -11.06
CA LEU A 87 6.29 -4.95 -9.79
C LEU A 87 6.54 -6.46 -9.89
N GLU A 88 6.11 -7.10 -10.95
CA GLU A 88 6.35 -8.53 -11.20
C GLU A 88 7.86 -8.81 -11.28
N ASN A 89 8.59 -8.02 -12.06
CA ASN A 89 10.04 -8.13 -12.17
C ASN A 89 10.74 -7.93 -10.81
N PHE A 90 10.33 -6.93 -10.05
CA PHE A 90 10.86 -6.70 -8.71
C PHE A 90 10.71 -7.92 -7.79
N TRP A 91 9.50 -8.52 -7.79
CA TRP A 91 9.26 -9.71 -6.97
C TRP A 91 10.02 -10.93 -7.47
N ASP A 92 10.10 -11.14 -8.77
CA ASP A 92 10.83 -12.28 -9.35
C ASP A 92 12.34 -12.18 -9.11
N GLU A 93 12.94 -11.01 -9.26
CA GLU A 93 14.35 -10.79 -8.94
C GLU A 93 14.62 -10.96 -7.44
N THR A 94 13.79 -10.34 -6.61
CA THR A 94 13.99 -10.33 -5.15
C THR A 94 13.81 -11.73 -4.56
N LEU A 95 12.71 -12.42 -4.92
CA LEU A 95 12.39 -13.75 -4.39
C LEU A 95 13.19 -14.86 -5.08
N GLY A 96 13.73 -14.58 -6.26
CA GLY A 96 14.63 -15.49 -6.99
C GLY A 96 16.08 -15.46 -6.50
N ALA A 97 16.47 -14.49 -5.69
CA ALA A 97 17.84 -14.31 -5.25
C ALA A 97 18.41 -15.47 -4.40
N LEU A 98 17.54 -16.21 -3.73
CA LEU A 98 17.90 -17.42 -2.97
C LEU A 98 17.02 -18.58 -3.43
N GLN A 99 17.66 -19.64 -3.90
CA GLN A 99 16.96 -20.85 -4.35
C GLN A 99 17.63 -22.08 -3.77
N VAL A 100 16.83 -22.95 -3.18
CA VAL A 100 17.27 -24.27 -2.67
C VAL A 100 16.45 -25.37 -3.34
N SER A 101 17.06 -26.55 -3.44
CA SER A 101 16.38 -27.78 -3.87
C SER A 101 16.75 -28.88 -2.92
N THR A 102 15.79 -29.32 -2.14
CA THR A 102 15.98 -30.34 -1.09
C THR A 102 15.03 -31.52 -1.30
N PRO A 103 15.21 -32.63 -0.57
CA PRO A 103 14.26 -33.72 -0.61
C PRO A 103 12.87 -33.40 -0.02
N ASP A 104 12.72 -32.24 0.65
CA ASP A 104 11.46 -31.77 1.23
C ASP A 104 10.86 -30.61 0.41
N PRO A 105 9.85 -30.87 -0.43
CA PRO A 105 9.24 -29.83 -1.25
C PRO A 105 8.55 -28.72 -0.44
N ALA A 106 8.06 -29.02 0.77
CA ALA A 106 7.44 -28.01 1.62
C ALA A 106 8.48 -27.02 2.15
N PHE A 107 9.66 -27.50 2.50
CA PHE A 107 10.80 -26.66 2.87
C PHE A 107 11.23 -25.76 1.71
N ASP A 108 11.33 -26.31 0.49
CA ASP A 108 11.70 -25.56 -0.71
C ASP A 108 10.71 -24.42 -0.99
N VAL A 109 9.41 -24.67 -0.92
CA VAL A 109 8.36 -23.63 -1.08
C VAL A 109 8.51 -22.52 -0.04
N MET A 110 8.76 -22.87 1.21
CA MET A 110 8.92 -21.91 2.29
C MET A 110 10.15 -21.03 2.08
N VAL A 111 11.30 -21.62 1.80
CA VAL A 111 12.59 -20.90 1.72
C VAL A 111 12.71 -20.11 0.42
N ASN A 112 12.30 -20.67 -0.71
CA ASN A 112 12.55 -20.08 -2.02
C ASN A 112 11.74 -18.80 -2.27
N ARG A 113 10.54 -18.67 -1.70
CA ARG A 113 9.70 -17.48 -1.95
C ARG A 113 8.97 -16.98 -0.70
N TRP A 114 8.32 -17.86 0.04
CA TRP A 114 7.29 -17.48 1.00
C TRP A 114 7.81 -16.71 2.20
N LEU A 115 8.86 -17.16 2.85
CA LEU A 115 9.42 -16.51 4.04
C LEU A 115 9.96 -15.11 3.72
N LEU A 116 10.66 -14.99 2.61
CA LEU A 116 11.20 -13.70 2.16
C LEU A 116 10.08 -12.74 1.77
N TYR A 117 9.07 -13.24 1.04
CA TYR A 117 7.89 -12.45 0.70
C TYR A 117 7.18 -11.92 1.94
N GLN A 118 6.92 -12.77 2.94
CA GLN A 118 6.28 -12.33 4.18
C GLN A 118 7.10 -11.28 4.93
N THR A 119 8.41 -11.47 5.03
CA THR A 119 9.29 -10.49 5.68
C THR A 119 9.21 -9.13 4.98
N LEU A 120 9.35 -9.11 3.66
CA LEU A 120 9.30 -7.88 2.89
C LEU A 120 7.92 -7.23 2.94
N SER A 121 6.87 -7.96 2.61
CA SER A 121 5.53 -7.40 2.49
C SER A 121 4.93 -6.97 3.82
N SER A 122 5.17 -7.74 4.90
CA SER A 122 4.52 -7.50 6.19
C SER A 122 5.37 -6.68 7.16
N ARG A 123 6.72 -6.75 7.05
CA ARG A 123 7.61 -6.15 8.04
C ARG A 123 8.37 -4.94 7.51
N VAL A 124 8.73 -4.96 6.24
CA VAL A 124 9.56 -3.90 5.64
C VAL A 124 8.73 -2.91 4.83
N LEU A 125 7.92 -3.40 3.88
CA LEU A 125 7.16 -2.54 2.97
C LEU A 125 5.83 -2.07 3.56
N ALA A 126 5.02 -2.99 4.10
CA ALA A 126 3.69 -2.66 4.62
C ALA A 126 3.64 -2.52 6.14
N ARG A 127 4.65 -2.98 6.86
CA ARG A 127 4.79 -2.88 8.32
C ARG A 127 3.56 -3.37 9.09
N THR A 128 2.85 -4.30 8.50
CA THR A 128 1.71 -4.94 9.12
C THR A 128 2.18 -6.22 9.77
N GLY A 129 2.23 -6.23 11.08
CA GLY A 129 2.52 -7.43 11.84
C GLY A 129 1.54 -7.56 12.98
N PHE A 130 1.44 -8.74 13.56
CA PHE A 130 0.55 -9.00 14.68
C PHE A 130 0.83 -8.06 15.87
N TYR A 131 2.10 -7.73 16.10
CA TYR A 131 2.54 -6.85 17.20
C TYR A 131 2.69 -5.38 16.81
N GLN A 132 2.66 -5.04 15.51
CA GLN A 132 2.88 -3.69 15.00
C GLN A 132 1.85 -3.33 13.91
N SER A 133 0.59 -3.60 14.19
CA SER A 133 -0.51 -3.33 13.24
C SER A 133 -0.75 -1.83 12.96
N SER A 134 -0.19 -0.96 13.79
CA SER A 134 -0.31 0.50 13.65
C SER A 134 0.65 1.13 12.61
N GLY A 135 1.53 0.34 12.00
CA GLY A 135 2.57 0.85 11.11
C GLY A 135 3.79 1.43 11.83
N ALA A 136 3.90 1.23 13.14
CA ALA A 136 5.07 1.63 13.91
C ALA A 136 6.32 0.85 13.51
N PHE A 137 7.47 1.52 13.50
CA PHE A 137 8.77 0.90 13.51
C PHE A 137 9.24 0.66 14.95
N GLY A 138 9.62 -0.56 15.28
CA GLY A 138 10.34 -0.89 16.49
C GLY A 138 11.83 -1.04 16.18
N PHE A 139 12.69 -0.34 16.92
CA PHE A 139 14.13 -0.33 16.65
C PHE A 139 14.73 -1.74 16.55
N ARG A 140 14.52 -2.55 17.59
CA ARG A 140 15.04 -3.92 17.60
C ARG A 140 14.36 -4.80 16.55
N ASP A 141 13.05 -4.70 16.45
CA ASP A 141 12.26 -5.61 15.62
C ASP A 141 12.59 -5.42 14.13
N GLN A 142 12.71 -4.18 13.67
CA GLN A 142 13.08 -3.87 12.30
C GLN A 142 14.52 -4.34 11.98
N LEU A 143 15.47 -4.15 12.88
CA LEU A 143 16.83 -4.62 12.70
C LEU A 143 16.94 -6.15 12.70
N GLN A 144 16.08 -6.84 13.46
CA GLN A 144 16.01 -8.30 13.45
C GLN A 144 15.40 -8.81 12.13
N ASP A 145 14.33 -8.20 11.65
CA ASP A 145 13.68 -8.57 10.39
C ASP A 145 14.61 -8.38 9.18
N VAL A 146 15.43 -7.34 9.21
CA VAL A 146 16.43 -7.02 8.18
C VAL A 146 17.48 -8.12 8.01
N LEU A 147 17.74 -8.96 9.02
CA LEU A 147 18.68 -10.08 8.89
C LEU A 147 18.30 -11.04 7.75
N ALA A 148 17.00 -11.19 7.46
CA ALA A 148 16.54 -12.03 6.36
C ALA A 148 16.94 -11.48 4.98
N LEU A 149 17.28 -10.19 4.89
CA LEU A 149 17.58 -9.49 3.63
C LEU A 149 19.07 -9.43 3.31
N LEU A 150 19.94 -9.86 4.22
CA LEU A 150 21.40 -9.69 4.04
C LEU A 150 21.96 -10.37 2.79
N HIS A 151 21.36 -11.50 2.40
CA HIS A 151 21.79 -12.28 1.24
C HIS A 151 20.98 -12.02 -0.02
N THR A 152 19.77 -11.46 0.11
CA THR A 152 18.82 -11.31 -0.99
C THR A 152 18.65 -9.86 -1.44
N ALA A 153 18.69 -8.91 -0.50
CA ALA A 153 18.51 -7.48 -0.76
C ALA A 153 19.41 -6.63 0.14
N PRO A 154 20.76 -6.75 0.05
CA PRO A 154 21.68 -6.09 0.97
C PRO A 154 21.61 -4.56 0.94
N ALA A 155 21.24 -3.97 -0.20
CA ALA A 155 21.06 -2.53 -0.31
C ALA A 155 19.88 -2.04 0.54
N LEU A 156 18.78 -2.79 0.53
CA LEU A 156 17.59 -2.50 1.34
C LEU A 156 17.89 -2.70 2.84
N ALA A 157 18.63 -3.78 3.17
CA ALA A 157 19.10 -4.02 4.53
C ALA A 157 19.96 -2.86 5.05
N ARG A 158 20.90 -2.38 4.24
CA ARG A 158 21.73 -1.24 4.58
C ARG A 158 20.94 0.03 4.81
N ALA A 159 19.97 0.33 3.92
CA ALA A 159 19.13 1.51 4.06
C ALA A 159 18.35 1.49 5.38
N HIS A 160 17.80 0.35 5.74
CA HIS A 160 17.03 0.15 6.98
C HIS A 160 17.89 0.27 8.25
N ILE A 161 19.11 -0.24 8.20
CA ILE A 161 20.08 -0.07 9.30
C ILE A 161 20.42 1.41 9.51
N LEU A 162 20.65 2.15 8.42
CA LEU A 162 20.96 3.58 8.49
C LEU A 162 19.77 4.41 8.96
N GLU A 163 18.55 4.07 8.55
CA GLU A 163 17.32 4.69 9.04
C GLU A 163 17.15 4.46 10.55
N SER A 164 17.32 3.22 11.01
CA SER A 164 17.26 2.90 12.44
C SER A 164 18.33 3.66 13.25
N ALA A 165 19.53 3.80 12.71
CA ALA A 165 20.62 4.54 13.37
C ALA A 165 20.30 6.03 13.57
N GLN A 166 19.42 6.63 12.76
CA GLN A 166 18.98 8.01 12.94
C GLN A 166 18.06 8.19 14.17
N HIS A 167 17.51 7.10 14.68
CA HIS A 167 16.65 7.07 15.87
C HIS A 167 17.40 6.66 17.15
N GLN A 168 18.75 6.73 17.11
CA GLN A 168 19.62 6.54 18.25
C GLN A 168 20.05 7.88 18.81
N PHE A 169 19.96 8.03 20.16
CA PHE A 169 20.41 9.22 20.86
C PHE A 169 21.94 9.20 21.06
N VAL A 170 22.49 10.39 21.31
CA VAL A 170 23.95 10.55 21.51
C VAL A 170 24.43 9.76 22.72
N GLU A 171 23.56 9.58 23.73
CA GLU A 171 23.82 8.82 24.96
C GLU A 171 23.88 7.30 24.72
N GLY A 172 23.42 6.85 23.54
CA GLY A 172 23.45 5.44 23.11
C GLY A 172 22.16 4.68 23.27
N ASP A 173 21.15 5.25 23.93
CA ASP A 173 19.80 4.74 23.95
C ASP A 173 19.09 5.00 22.61
N VAL A 174 17.93 4.37 22.41
CA VAL A 174 17.21 4.39 21.14
C VAL A 174 15.72 4.66 21.36
N LEU A 175 15.06 5.19 20.33
CA LEU A 175 13.60 5.19 20.33
C LEU A 175 13.10 3.75 20.24
N HIS A 176 12.24 3.40 21.18
CA HIS A 176 11.62 2.09 21.19
C HIS A 176 10.72 1.90 19.97
N TRP A 177 9.90 2.89 19.66
CA TRP A 177 9.02 2.95 18.49
C TRP A 177 9.01 4.34 17.87
N TRP A 178 8.77 4.39 16.56
CA TRP A 178 8.42 5.62 15.84
C TRP A 178 7.45 5.31 14.70
N HIS A 179 6.78 6.33 14.19
CA HIS A 179 5.77 6.21 13.13
C HIS A 179 6.19 7.05 11.92
N PRO A 180 6.84 6.47 10.90
CA PRO A 180 7.10 7.20 9.67
C PRO A 180 5.78 7.60 8.98
N PRO A 181 5.71 8.77 8.31
CA PRO A 181 6.79 9.74 8.13
C PRO A 181 6.83 10.81 9.23
N ALA A 182 6.05 10.68 10.29
CA ALA A 182 5.88 11.74 11.30
C ALA A 182 6.97 11.75 12.38
N ASP A 183 7.80 10.72 12.47
CA ASP A 183 8.92 10.56 13.43
C ASP A 183 8.55 10.84 14.91
N CYS A 184 7.31 10.53 15.32
CA CYS A 184 6.81 10.74 16.68
C CYS A 184 6.23 9.47 17.30
#